data_f9e6ce265ef7c6093b5e3c6eed118189
#
_entry.id   f9e6ce265ef7c6093b5e3c6eed118189
#
_cell.length_a   1.000
_cell.length_b   1.000
_cell.length_c   1.000
_cell.angle_alpha   90.00
_cell.angle_beta   90.00
_cell.angle_gamma   90.00
#
_symmetry.space_group_name_H-M   'P 1'
#
loop_
_entity.id
_entity.type
_entity.pdbx_description
1 polymer ?
#
loop_
_entity_poly.entity_id
_entity_poly.type
_entity_poly.pdbx_seq_one_letter_code
_entity_poly.pdbx_strand_id
1 'polypeptide(L)'
;MHANWTYEDFFEGIKPTTTKTGVLTFQPQRGFFLEWTEQLKDYDSGSRHVLVLDEINRCDTAAVLGELLQLLEYRGTTIRLLSGRRFVLPRNLFVIGTMNSADRSIGRMDLALRRRFLWLNLYPQPDALQRWLERPGNNPLGFKGSSLAECNELLAKRGIPAEQHIGHALFMIQETSGDDSFLGQDLPLTEKHLRRVVQFSVIPYIRELFITHFGMADEEIVDQVRNTLLKCLISAPDGEDIRSTA
;
A
#
# COMPACT_ATOMS: atom_id res chain seq x y z
N MET A 1 5.01 5.58 -6.35
CA MET A 1 5.91 6.73 -6.65
C MET A 1 7.23 6.53 -5.89
N HIS A 2 8.35 7.12 -6.31
CA HIS A 2 9.63 7.02 -5.60
C HIS A 2 10.30 8.40 -5.49
N ALA A 3 11.28 8.54 -4.58
CA ALA A 3 11.86 9.82 -4.19
C ALA A 3 12.46 10.65 -5.34
N ASN A 4 12.87 10.00 -6.42
CA ASN A 4 13.51 10.66 -7.59
C ASN A 4 12.51 11.07 -8.70
N TRP A 5 11.22 10.89 -8.49
CA TRP A 5 10.23 11.34 -9.47
C TRP A 5 10.18 12.86 -9.51
N THR A 6 10.17 13.41 -10.73
CA THR A 6 10.10 14.84 -11.00
C THR A 6 8.80 15.19 -11.75
N TYR A 7 8.47 16.46 -11.79
CA TYR A 7 7.39 16.98 -12.63
C TYR A 7 7.56 16.59 -14.11
N GLU A 8 8.81 16.61 -14.59
CA GLU A 8 9.15 16.28 -15.96
C GLU A 8 8.93 14.83 -16.32
N ASP A 9 9.09 13.92 -15.35
CA ASP A 9 8.80 12.49 -15.54
C ASP A 9 7.28 12.22 -15.54
N PHE A 10 6.52 13.04 -14.82
CA PHE A 10 5.09 12.86 -14.67
C PHE A 10 4.29 13.60 -15.73
N PHE A 11 4.53 14.89 -15.91
CA PHE A 11 3.79 15.76 -16.84
C PHE A 11 4.53 15.98 -18.15
N GLU A 12 5.44 16.92 -18.19
CA GLU A 12 6.18 17.33 -19.39
C GLU A 12 7.51 17.99 -19.00
N GLY A 13 8.59 17.61 -19.65
CA GLY A 13 9.91 18.18 -19.43
C GLY A 13 10.64 18.50 -20.73
N ILE A 14 11.65 19.35 -20.65
CA ILE A 14 12.52 19.65 -21.77
C ILE A 14 13.69 18.67 -21.75
N LYS A 15 13.74 17.76 -22.74
CA LYS A 15 14.81 16.76 -22.84
C LYS A 15 15.69 16.98 -24.07
N PRO A 16 17.01 16.68 -23.98
CA PRO A 16 17.90 16.74 -25.12
C PRO A 16 17.51 15.65 -26.15
N THR A 17 17.44 16.05 -27.40
CA THR A 17 17.18 15.15 -28.54
C THR A 17 18.19 15.44 -29.63
N THR A 18 18.61 14.38 -30.34
CA THR A 18 19.51 14.52 -31.49
C THR A 18 18.70 14.56 -32.77
N THR A 19 18.86 15.59 -33.58
CA THR A 19 18.21 15.65 -34.91
C THR A 19 18.79 14.58 -35.83
N LYS A 20 18.10 14.31 -36.94
CA LYS A 20 18.59 13.38 -38.00
C LYS A 20 19.96 13.81 -38.55
N THR A 21 20.35 15.07 -38.42
CA THR A 21 21.63 15.62 -38.83
C THR A 21 22.71 15.63 -37.75
N GLY A 22 22.45 14.97 -36.59
CA GLY A 22 23.41 14.87 -35.49
C GLY A 22 23.49 16.09 -34.58
N VAL A 23 22.64 17.11 -34.79
CA VAL A 23 22.65 18.35 -33.97
C VAL A 23 21.82 18.09 -32.70
N LEU A 24 22.39 18.42 -31.52
CA LEU A 24 21.69 18.38 -30.23
C LEU A 24 20.66 19.51 -30.17
N THR A 25 19.42 19.16 -29.88
CA THR A 25 18.31 20.10 -29.65
C THR A 25 17.61 19.80 -28.37
N PHE A 26 16.89 20.76 -27.81
CA PHE A 26 16.07 20.60 -26.61
C PHE A 26 14.59 20.70 -27.02
N GLN A 27 13.81 19.65 -26.70
CA GLN A 27 12.41 19.61 -27.08
C GLN A 27 11.54 19.19 -25.89
N PRO A 28 10.32 19.74 -25.77
CA PRO A 28 9.35 19.24 -24.79
C PRO A 28 9.03 17.76 -25.07
N GLN A 29 9.22 16.92 -24.05
CA GLN A 29 8.83 15.53 -24.07
C GLN A 29 7.75 15.31 -23.00
N ARG A 30 6.78 14.47 -23.32
CA ARG A 30 5.71 14.12 -22.40
C ARG A 30 6.22 13.21 -21.31
N GLY A 31 5.72 13.41 -20.10
CA GLY A 31 5.86 12.47 -19.01
C GLY A 31 4.74 11.42 -19.04
N PHE A 32 4.88 10.44 -18.16
CA PHE A 32 3.99 9.27 -18.06
C PHE A 32 2.50 9.65 -18.05
N PHE A 33 2.11 10.63 -17.25
CA PHE A 33 0.70 10.99 -17.08
C PHE A 33 0.06 11.53 -18.37
N LEU A 34 0.78 12.39 -19.09
CA LEU A 34 0.29 12.93 -20.36
C LEU A 34 0.22 11.85 -21.46
N GLU A 35 1.23 10.98 -21.53
CA GLU A 35 1.21 9.87 -22.48
C GLU A 35 0.03 8.93 -22.20
N TRP A 36 -0.16 8.56 -20.95
CA TRP A 36 -1.26 7.70 -20.55
C TRP A 36 -2.63 8.34 -20.82
N THR A 37 -2.82 9.61 -20.48
CA THR A 37 -4.11 10.30 -20.72
C THR A 37 -4.45 10.48 -22.21
N GLU A 38 -3.47 10.50 -23.10
CA GLU A 38 -3.73 10.50 -24.54
C GLU A 38 -4.26 9.16 -25.03
N GLN A 39 -3.73 8.06 -24.52
CA GLN A 39 -4.25 6.73 -24.81
C GLN A 39 -5.71 6.57 -24.36
N LEU A 40 -6.11 7.25 -23.27
CA LEU A 40 -7.49 7.21 -22.78
C LEU A 40 -8.52 7.87 -23.72
N LYS A 41 -8.11 8.70 -24.66
CA LYS A 41 -9.01 9.35 -25.62
C LYS A 41 -9.61 8.36 -26.62
N ASP A 42 -8.95 7.24 -26.84
CA ASP A 42 -9.37 6.19 -27.76
C ASP A 42 -10.38 5.22 -27.13
N TYR A 43 -10.60 5.32 -25.79
CA TYR A 43 -11.58 4.52 -25.07
C TYR A 43 -12.96 5.19 -25.05
N ASP A 44 -13.99 4.36 -25.04
CA ASP A 44 -15.38 4.80 -24.96
C ASP A 44 -15.60 5.80 -23.82
N SER A 45 -16.35 6.86 -24.09
CA SER A 45 -16.68 7.93 -23.14
C SER A 45 -17.42 7.44 -21.88
N GLY A 46 -17.95 6.22 -21.89
CA GLY A 46 -18.58 5.55 -20.74
C GLY A 46 -17.61 4.85 -19.78
N SER A 47 -16.37 4.61 -20.20
CA SER A 47 -15.38 3.92 -19.37
C SER A 47 -14.86 4.82 -18.25
N ARG A 48 -14.68 4.25 -17.05
CA ARG A 48 -14.04 4.93 -15.90
C ARG A 48 -12.58 4.52 -15.84
N HIS A 49 -11.69 5.48 -15.69
CA HIS A 49 -10.25 5.27 -15.57
C HIS A 49 -9.79 5.63 -14.19
N VAL A 50 -8.88 4.84 -13.62
CA VAL A 50 -8.32 5.07 -12.29
C VAL A 50 -6.80 5.15 -12.39
N LEU A 51 -6.24 6.27 -11.95
CA LEU A 51 -4.81 6.43 -11.74
C LEU A 51 -4.52 6.09 -10.28
N VAL A 52 -3.73 5.04 -10.06
CA VAL A 52 -3.25 4.69 -8.72
C VAL A 52 -1.85 5.27 -8.52
N LEU A 53 -1.71 6.14 -7.53
CA LEU A 53 -0.44 6.72 -7.11
C LEU A 53 -0.01 6.03 -5.82
N ASP A 54 0.73 4.94 -5.97
CA ASP A 54 1.18 4.17 -4.81
C ASP A 54 2.31 4.88 -4.08
N GLU A 55 2.22 4.90 -2.73
CA GLU A 55 3.16 5.57 -1.82
C GLU A 55 3.40 7.04 -2.20
N ILE A 56 2.30 7.77 -2.31
CA ILE A 56 2.27 9.17 -2.77
C ILE A 56 3.17 10.11 -1.94
N ASN A 57 3.45 9.77 -0.69
CA ASN A 57 4.28 10.53 0.25
C ASN A 57 5.79 10.26 0.12
N ARG A 58 6.24 9.36 -0.75
CA ARG A 58 7.67 9.07 -0.94
C ARG A 58 8.43 10.08 -1.81
N CYS A 59 7.74 11.00 -2.46
CA CYS A 59 8.35 12.09 -3.23
C CYS A 59 7.79 13.44 -2.79
N ASP A 60 8.36 14.53 -3.31
CA ASP A 60 7.71 15.83 -3.23
C ASP A 60 6.48 15.85 -4.14
N THR A 61 5.37 15.36 -3.60
CA THR A 61 4.15 15.16 -4.37
C THR A 61 3.58 16.44 -4.95
N ALA A 62 3.71 17.55 -4.24
CA ALA A 62 3.23 18.84 -4.71
C ALA A 62 4.02 19.30 -5.94
N ALA A 63 5.34 19.13 -5.92
CA ALA A 63 6.21 19.45 -7.05
C ALA A 63 5.97 18.49 -8.23
N VAL A 64 5.83 17.18 -7.97
CA VAL A 64 5.64 16.16 -9.02
C VAL A 64 4.29 16.28 -9.71
N LEU A 65 3.20 16.42 -8.92
CA LEU A 65 1.84 16.50 -9.47
C LEU A 65 1.50 17.85 -10.07
N GLY A 66 2.19 18.92 -9.65
CA GLY A 66 2.06 20.25 -10.25
C GLY A 66 0.62 20.67 -10.54
N GLU A 67 0.34 20.91 -11.82
CA GLU A 67 -0.97 21.35 -12.29
C GLU A 67 -2.08 20.30 -12.13
N LEU A 68 -1.74 19.01 -11.97
CA LEU A 68 -2.77 17.99 -11.69
C LEU A 68 -3.54 18.34 -10.41
N LEU A 69 -2.87 18.87 -9.39
CA LEU A 69 -3.53 19.30 -8.15
C LEU A 69 -4.59 20.37 -8.40
N GLN A 70 -4.30 21.33 -9.28
CA GLN A 70 -5.25 22.35 -9.69
C GLN A 70 -6.42 21.75 -10.49
N LEU A 71 -6.11 20.83 -11.41
CA LEU A 71 -7.11 20.18 -12.26
C LEU A 71 -8.03 19.24 -11.48
N LEU A 72 -7.55 18.65 -10.37
CA LEU A 72 -8.39 17.86 -9.47
C LEU A 72 -9.39 18.75 -8.70
N GLU A 73 -8.98 19.95 -8.29
CA GLU A 73 -9.83 20.92 -7.59
C GLU A 73 -10.82 21.57 -8.53
N TYR A 74 -10.36 21.98 -9.72
CA TYR A 74 -11.17 22.70 -10.71
C TYR A 74 -11.30 21.87 -12.01
N ARG A 75 -12.07 20.79 -11.95
CA ARG A 75 -12.29 19.92 -13.09
C ARG A 75 -12.97 20.65 -14.24
N GLY A 76 -12.45 20.38 -15.45
CA GLY A 76 -12.89 21.06 -16.67
C GLY A 76 -12.13 22.33 -17.00
N THR A 77 -11.26 22.79 -16.11
CA THR A 77 -10.31 23.89 -16.42
C THR A 77 -9.27 23.42 -17.43
N THR A 78 -8.94 24.34 -18.34
CA THR A 78 -7.84 24.13 -19.32
C THR A 78 -6.55 24.73 -18.79
N ILE A 79 -5.49 23.95 -18.77
CA ILE A 79 -4.11 24.46 -18.54
C ILE A 79 -3.33 24.50 -19.84
N ARG A 80 -2.25 25.30 -19.86
CA ARG A 80 -1.30 25.36 -20.97
C ARG A 80 0.01 24.71 -20.54
N LEU A 81 0.42 23.67 -21.26
CA LEU A 81 1.66 22.95 -21.04
C LEU A 81 2.88 23.72 -21.53
N LEU A 82 4.10 23.29 -21.15
CA LEU A 82 5.37 23.86 -21.61
C LEU A 82 5.50 23.84 -23.15
N SER A 83 5.00 22.80 -23.79
CA SER A 83 4.89 22.68 -25.25
C SER A 83 3.93 23.68 -25.89
N GLY A 84 3.20 24.46 -25.11
CA GLY A 84 2.12 25.35 -25.57
C GLY A 84 0.78 24.66 -25.84
N ARG A 85 0.70 23.35 -25.71
CA ARG A 85 -0.55 22.58 -25.89
C ARG A 85 -1.52 22.83 -24.75
N ARG A 86 -2.80 22.73 -25.05
CA ARG A 86 -3.87 22.78 -24.04
C ARG A 86 -4.16 21.38 -23.52
N PHE A 87 -4.32 21.28 -22.21
CA PHE A 87 -4.68 20.06 -21.53
C PHE A 87 -5.87 20.28 -20.61
N VAL A 88 -6.80 19.34 -20.61
CA VAL A 88 -7.96 19.26 -19.70
C VAL A 88 -8.00 17.86 -19.13
N LEU A 89 -8.16 17.76 -17.80
CA LEU A 89 -8.28 16.47 -17.13
C LEU A 89 -9.57 15.77 -17.54
N PRO A 90 -9.54 14.53 -18.06
CA PRO A 90 -10.74 13.78 -18.42
C PRO A 90 -11.70 13.65 -17.23
N ARG A 91 -13.00 13.85 -17.47
CA ARG A 91 -14.02 13.80 -16.38
C ARG A 91 -14.19 12.41 -15.79
N ASN A 92 -13.95 11.36 -16.57
CA ASN A 92 -14.04 9.95 -16.21
C ASN A 92 -12.74 9.39 -15.59
N LEU A 93 -11.73 10.24 -15.35
CA LEU A 93 -10.49 9.88 -14.67
C LEU A 93 -10.63 10.14 -13.16
N PHE A 94 -10.34 9.12 -12.38
CA PHE A 94 -10.27 9.15 -10.92
C PHE A 94 -8.82 8.94 -10.47
N VAL A 95 -8.45 9.52 -9.34
CA VAL A 95 -7.09 9.36 -8.77
C VAL A 95 -7.23 8.77 -7.36
N ILE A 96 -6.51 7.70 -7.12
CA ILE A 96 -6.40 7.06 -5.81
C ILE A 96 -4.93 7.15 -5.39
N GLY A 97 -4.66 7.76 -4.25
CA GLY A 97 -3.33 7.76 -3.63
C GLY A 97 -3.27 6.79 -2.47
N THR A 98 -2.24 5.95 -2.39
CA THR A 98 -1.94 5.18 -1.19
C THR A 98 -0.80 5.83 -0.42
N MET A 99 -0.81 5.69 0.89
CA MET A 99 0.20 6.27 1.75
C MET A 99 0.40 5.40 2.99
N ASN A 100 1.67 5.18 3.35
CA ASN A 100 1.99 4.63 4.65
C ASN A 100 2.22 5.78 5.65
N SER A 101 1.23 6.02 6.52
CA SER A 101 1.29 7.07 7.54
C SER A 101 2.19 6.72 8.75
N ALA A 102 2.51 5.43 8.92
CA ALA A 102 3.38 4.96 10.00
C ALA A 102 4.86 5.23 9.73
N ASP A 103 5.24 5.43 8.48
CA ASP A 103 6.62 5.70 8.11
C ASP A 103 7.00 7.17 8.39
N ARG A 104 7.73 7.40 9.47
CA ARG A 104 8.20 8.74 9.89
C ARG A 104 9.36 9.28 9.06
N SER A 105 10.03 8.44 8.27
CA SER A 105 11.13 8.84 7.39
C SER A 105 10.65 9.64 6.18
N ILE A 106 9.36 9.59 5.91
CA ILE A 106 8.73 10.23 4.76
C ILE A 106 8.22 11.61 5.18
N GLY A 107 8.45 12.60 4.30
CA GLY A 107 8.10 14.00 4.56
C GLY A 107 6.63 14.22 4.94
N ARG A 108 6.38 15.29 5.71
CA ARG A 108 5.00 15.67 6.04
C ARG A 108 4.25 15.99 4.74
N MET A 109 3.07 15.38 4.61
CA MET A 109 2.22 15.66 3.47
C MET A 109 1.82 17.14 3.41
N ASP A 110 1.95 17.74 2.24
CA ASP A 110 1.55 19.12 1.99
C ASP A 110 0.04 19.33 2.24
N LEU A 111 -0.29 20.44 2.88
CA LEU A 111 -1.68 20.87 3.10
C LEU A 111 -2.46 21.05 1.79
N ALA A 112 -1.76 21.37 0.69
CA ALA A 112 -2.36 21.48 -0.62
C ALA A 112 -2.95 20.14 -1.12
N LEU A 113 -2.26 19.03 -0.87
CA LEU A 113 -2.76 17.68 -1.15
C LEU A 113 -3.94 17.33 -0.26
N ARG A 114 -3.85 17.64 1.02
CA ARG A 114 -4.92 17.32 1.98
C ARG A 114 -6.29 17.89 1.60
N ARG A 115 -6.33 19.04 0.97
CA ARG A 115 -7.58 19.70 0.54
C ARG A 115 -8.23 19.08 -0.70
N ARG A 116 -7.44 18.33 -1.50
CA ARG A 116 -7.85 17.84 -2.81
C ARG A 116 -8.22 16.36 -2.84
N PHE A 117 -7.94 15.65 -1.75
CA PHE A 117 -8.27 14.24 -1.60
C PHE A 117 -9.24 14.01 -0.44
N LEU A 118 -10.14 13.06 -0.64
CA LEU A 118 -10.89 12.46 0.46
C LEU A 118 -9.98 11.44 1.15
N TRP A 119 -9.90 11.55 2.47
CA TRP A 119 -9.01 10.73 3.28
C TRP A 119 -9.74 9.56 3.88
N LEU A 120 -9.25 8.36 3.63
CA LEU A 120 -9.73 7.12 4.22
C LEU A 120 -8.58 6.46 4.99
N ASN A 121 -8.71 6.38 6.30
CA ASN A 121 -7.76 5.65 7.13
C ASN A 121 -8.13 4.17 7.15
N LEU A 122 -7.18 3.31 6.77
CA LEU A 122 -7.32 1.87 6.83
C LEU A 122 -6.58 1.35 8.06
N TYR A 123 -7.31 1.21 9.17
CA TYR A 123 -6.77 0.61 10.38
C TYR A 123 -6.76 -0.92 10.31
N PRO A 124 -5.94 -1.60 11.14
CA PRO A 124 -6.05 -3.03 11.34
C PRO A 124 -7.47 -3.43 11.73
N GLN A 125 -8.03 -4.43 11.03
CA GLN A 125 -9.40 -4.91 11.22
C GLN A 125 -9.41 -6.41 11.55
N PRO A 126 -9.44 -6.80 12.82
CA PRO A 126 -9.53 -8.21 13.22
C PRO A 126 -10.72 -8.95 12.62
N ASP A 127 -11.86 -8.26 12.46
CA ASP A 127 -13.07 -8.81 11.83
C ASP A 127 -12.87 -9.12 10.33
N ALA A 128 -12.07 -8.33 9.63
CA ALA A 128 -11.73 -8.63 8.24
C ALA A 128 -10.90 -9.91 8.14
N LEU A 129 -9.95 -10.09 9.07
CA LEU A 129 -9.19 -11.32 9.19
C LEU A 129 -10.10 -12.49 9.53
N GLN A 130 -11.02 -12.33 10.48
CA GLN A 130 -11.96 -13.40 10.88
C GLN A 130 -12.81 -13.85 9.68
N ARG A 131 -13.38 -12.93 8.91
CA ARG A 131 -14.14 -13.25 7.68
C ARG A 131 -13.30 -13.98 6.63
N TRP A 132 -12.02 -13.64 6.51
CA TRP A 132 -11.11 -14.35 5.61
C TRP A 132 -10.79 -15.76 6.09
N LEU A 133 -10.55 -15.93 7.40
CA LEU A 133 -10.31 -17.22 8.04
C LEU A 133 -11.51 -18.18 7.94
N GLU A 134 -12.74 -17.66 7.90
CA GLU A 134 -13.98 -18.43 7.76
C GLU A 134 -14.21 -18.94 6.33
N ARG A 135 -13.46 -18.49 5.35
CA ARG A 135 -13.55 -19.03 3.99
C ARG A 135 -13.07 -20.48 3.97
N PRO A 136 -13.73 -21.37 3.18
CA PRO A 136 -13.34 -22.77 3.10
C PRO A 136 -11.84 -22.94 2.74
N GLY A 137 -11.15 -23.70 3.56
CA GLY A 137 -9.73 -24.01 3.35
C GLY A 137 -8.72 -23.02 3.92
N ASN A 138 -9.12 -21.78 4.26
CA ASN A 138 -8.15 -20.76 4.70
C ASN A 138 -7.59 -20.96 6.11
N ASN A 139 -8.29 -21.67 6.98
CA ASN A 139 -7.95 -21.76 8.40
C ASN A 139 -7.89 -23.18 8.96
N PRO A 140 -6.96 -24.03 8.52
CA PRO A 140 -6.81 -25.39 9.06
C PRO A 140 -6.34 -25.41 10.52
N LEU A 141 -5.83 -24.30 11.06
CA LEU A 141 -5.28 -24.20 12.42
C LEU A 141 -6.29 -23.76 13.47
N GLY A 142 -7.50 -23.32 13.06
CA GLY A 142 -8.45 -22.70 13.99
C GLY A 142 -7.94 -21.37 14.58
N PHE A 143 -7.05 -20.65 13.87
CA PHE A 143 -6.61 -19.31 14.26
C PHE A 143 -7.80 -18.36 14.31
N LYS A 144 -7.80 -17.42 15.25
CA LYS A 144 -8.91 -16.49 15.46
C LYS A 144 -8.49 -15.05 15.24
N GLY A 145 -9.32 -14.27 14.57
CA GLY A 145 -9.14 -12.83 14.43
C GLY A 145 -9.06 -12.11 15.80
N SER A 146 -9.71 -12.66 16.84
CA SER A 146 -9.62 -12.15 18.21
C SER A 146 -8.19 -12.15 18.78
N SER A 147 -7.33 -13.11 18.36
CA SER A 147 -5.92 -13.10 18.79
C SER A 147 -5.18 -11.88 18.29
N LEU A 148 -5.49 -11.41 17.09
CA LEU A 148 -4.96 -10.14 16.58
C LEU A 148 -5.51 -8.94 17.37
N ALA A 149 -6.81 -8.96 17.72
CA ALA A 149 -7.43 -7.91 18.52
C ALA A 149 -6.75 -7.80 19.90
N GLU A 150 -6.55 -8.93 20.60
CA GLU A 150 -5.87 -8.99 21.89
C GLU A 150 -4.45 -8.39 21.80
N CYS A 151 -3.68 -8.74 20.77
CA CYS A 151 -2.35 -8.17 20.56
C CYS A 151 -2.39 -6.65 20.35
N ASN A 152 -3.31 -6.16 19.54
CA ASN A 152 -3.45 -4.74 19.28
C ASN A 152 -3.95 -3.96 20.51
N GLU A 153 -4.75 -4.58 21.37
CA GLU A 153 -5.10 -4.00 22.67
C GLU A 153 -3.90 -3.87 23.62
N LEU A 154 -2.99 -4.85 23.61
CA LEU A 154 -1.74 -4.75 24.37
C LEU A 154 -0.90 -3.55 23.91
N LEU A 155 -0.78 -3.35 22.59
CA LEU A 155 -0.06 -2.21 22.02
C LEU A 155 -0.76 -0.89 22.38
N ALA A 156 -2.09 -0.81 22.27
CA ALA A 156 -2.86 0.37 22.63
C ALA A 156 -2.68 0.77 24.11
N LYS A 157 -2.67 -0.20 25.03
CA LYS A 157 -2.42 0.02 26.47
C LYS A 157 -1.03 0.59 26.75
N ARG A 158 -0.07 0.36 25.87
CA ARG A 158 1.29 0.95 25.93
C ARG A 158 1.40 2.28 25.18
N GLY A 159 0.29 2.84 24.68
CA GLY A 159 0.27 4.14 24.01
C GLY A 159 0.69 4.10 22.55
N ILE A 160 0.76 2.93 21.94
CA ILE A 160 1.03 2.80 20.50
C ILE A 160 -0.21 3.23 19.70
N PRO A 161 -0.09 4.18 18.76
CA PRO A 161 -1.20 4.63 17.92
C PRO A 161 -1.80 3.52 17.05
N ALA A 162 -3.10 3.59 16.77
CA ALA A 162 -3.84 2.58 16.01
C ALA A 162 -3.29 2.35 14.59
N GLU A 163 -2.71 3.37 13.97
CA GLU A 163 -2.05 3.31 12.65
C GLU A 163 -0.82 2.40 12.64
N GLN A 164 -0.25 2.14 13.82
CA GLN A 164 0.95 1.35 14.01
C GLN A 164 0.65 -0.01 14.67
N HIS A 165 -0.60 -0.38 14.77
CA HIS A 165 -0.99 -1.71 15.23
C HIS A 165 -0.67 -2.78 14.19
N ILE A 166 -0.64 -4.04 14.62
CA ILE A 166 -0.37 -5.19 13.75
C ILE A 166 -1.46 -5.31 12.69
N GLY A 167 -1.08 -5.26 11.42
CA GLY A 167 -2.00 -5.33 10.29
C GLY A 167 -2.58 -6.74 10.08
N HIS A 168 -3.87 -6.83 9.80
CA HIS A 168 -4.55 -8.09 9.52
C HIS A 168 -4.07 -8.76 8.21
N ALA A 169 -3.64 -7.97 7.23
CA ALA A 169 -3.17 -8.46 5.94
C ALA A 169 -1.91 -9.36 6.05
N LEU A 170 -1.11 -9.23 7.11
CA LEU A 170 0.05 -10.09 7.36
C LEU A 170 -0.31 -11.57 7.46
N PHE A 171 -1.54 -11.87 7.87
CA PHE A 171 -2.05 -13.24 8.08
C PHE A 171 -2.88 -13.74 6.89
N MET A 172 -3.24 -12.86 5.94
CA MET A 172 -4.03 -13.17 4.75
C MET A 172 -3.09 -13.48 3.60
N ILE A 173 -2.77 -14.76 3.43
CA ILE A 173 -1.76 -15.21 2.46
C ILE A 173 -2.42 -15.38 1.10
N GLN A 174 -1.79 -14.82 0.07
CA GLN A 174 -2.25 -14.95 -1.31
C GLN A 174 -1.09 -15.37 -2.21
N GLU A 175 -1.34 -16.26 -3.15
CA GLU A 175 -0.43 -16.54 -4.24
C GLU A 175 -0.70 -15.57 -5.38
N THR A 176 0.29 -14.74 -5.70
CA THR A 176 0.24 -13.93 -6.91
C THR A 176 0.69 -14.80 -8.08
N SER A 177 -0.27 -15.31 -8.85
CA SER A 177 0.04 -15.86 -10.16
C SER A 177 0.59 -14.72 -11.02
N GLY A 178 1.72 -14.93 -11.68
CA GLY A 178 2.38 -13.93 -12.54
C GLY A 178 1.62 -13.53 -13.79
N ASP A 179 0.34 -13.84 -13.86
CA ASP A 179 -0.60 -13.42 -14.89
C ASP A 179 -1.43 -12.24 -14.34
N ASP A 180 -1.79 -11.27 -15.16
CA ASP A 180 -2.42 -9.97 -14.87
C ASP A 180 -3.69 -9.98 -13.97
N SER A 181 -3.95 -11.05 -13.23
CA SER A 181 -5.04 -11.11 -12.26
C SER A 181 -4.65 -10.33 -10.99
N PHE A 182 -5.22 -9.18 -10.79
CA PHE A 182 -5.09 -8.31 -9.62
C PHE A 182 -5.50 -8.99 -8.29
N LEU A 183 -6.15 -10.14 -8.34
CA LEU A 183 -6.60 -10.93 -7.20
C LEU A 183 -5.86 -12.26 -7.21
N GLY A 184 -4.83 -12.39 -6.35
CA GLY A 184 -4.18 -13.66 -6.08
C GLY A 184 -5.17 -14.69 -5.48
N GLN A 185 -4.85 -15.97 -5.62
CA GLN A 185 -5.61 -17.04 -4.96
C GLN A 185 -5.28 -17.05 -3.47
N ASP A 186 -6.31 -17.09 -2.62
CA ASP A 186 -6.13 -17.26 -1.17
C ASP A 186 -5.43 -18.60 -0.88
N LEU A 187 -4.39 -18.56 -0.08
CA LEU A 187 -3.70 -19.75 0.43
C LEU A 187 -4.02 -19.98 1.91
N PRO A 188 -4.10 -21.25 2.36
CA PRO A 188 -4.40 -21.55 3.74
C PRO A 188 -3.32 -21.02 4.70
N LEU A 189 -3.74 -20.49 5.85
CA LEU A 189 -2.86 -20.12 6.94
C LEU A 189 -2.36 -21.40 7.65
N THR A 190 -1.27 -21.95 7.16
CA THR A 190 -0.62 -23.13 7.76
C THR A 190 0.22 -22.76 8.97
N GLU A 191 0.57 -23.74 9.81
CA GLU A 191 1.48 -23.58 10.95
C GLU A 191 2.81 -22.94 10.51
N LYS A 192 3.39 -23.43 9.43
CA LYS A 192 4.62 -22.89 8.87
C LYS A 192 4.49 -21.42 8.51
N HIS A 193 3.38 -21.02 7.90
CA HIS A 193 3.13 -19.62 7.55
C HIS A 193 2.91 -18.76 8.80
N LEU A 194 2.10 -19.22 9.75
CA LEU A 194 1.85 -18.50 10.99
C LEU A 194 3.15 -18.26 11.77
N ARG A 195 3.96 -19.31 11.98
CA ARG A 195 5.26 -19.18 12.65
C ARG A 195 6.19 -18.21 11.91
N ARG A 196 6.23 -18.27 10.58
CA ARG A 196 7.05 -17.37 9.76
C ARG A 196 6.61 -15.91 9.91
N VAL A 197 5.32 -15.63 9.81
CA VAL A 197 4.77 -14.27 9.97
C VAL A 197 5.07 -13.73 11.37
N VAL A 198 4.83 -14.54 12.40
CA VAL A 198 5.11 -14.10 13.78
C VAL A 198 6.60 -13.84 13.98
N GLN A 199 7.47 -14.76 13.60
CA GLN A 199 8.90 -14.70 13.89
C GLN A 199 9.64 -13.64 13.05
N PHE A 200 9.31 -13.49 11.78
CA PHE A 200 10.09 -12.66 10.85
C PHE A 200 9.41 -11.34 10.47
N SER A 201 8.13 -11.17 10.78
CA SER A 201 7.42 -9.92 10.50
C SER A 201 6.92 -9.25 11.77
N VAL A 202 6.11 -9.94 12.58
CA VAL A 202 5.47 -9.31 13.75
C VAL A 202 6.47 -8.98 14.85
N ILE A 203 7.29 -9.94 15.27
CA ILE A 203 8.22 -9.74 16.41
C ILE A 203 9.26 -8.66 16.11
N PRO A 204 9.96 -8.67 14.95
CA PRO A 204 10.88 -7.59 14.60
C PRO A 204 10.19 -6.22 14.57
N TYR A 205 8.99 -6.16 13.97
CA TYR A 205 8.22 -4.92 13.90
C TYR A 205 7.89 -4.36 15.29
N ILE A 206 7.42 -5.18 16.23
CA ILE A 206 7.09 -4.73 17.59
C ILE A 206 8.35 -4.23 18.32
N ARG A 207 9.47 -4.94 18.20
CA ARG A 207 10.74 -4.49 18.79
C ARG A 207 11.16 -3.13 18.28
N GLU A 208 11.15 -2.95 16.97
CA GLU A 208 11.48 -1.68 16.32
C GLU A 208 10.51 -0.57 16.75
N LEU A 209 9.22 -0.87 16.83
CA LEU A 209 8.19 0.04 17.26
C LEU A 209 8.46 0.57 18.68
N PHE A 210 8.78 -0.31 19.62
CA PHE A 210 9.08 0.06 21.00
C PHE A 210 10.41 0.83 21.11
N ILE A 211 11.43 0.43 20.38
CA ILE A 211 12.69 1.18 20.31
C ILE A 211 12.44 2.60 19.80
N THR A 212 11.63 2.74 18.77
CA THR A 212 11.31 4.04 18.15
C THR A 212 10.50 4.95 19.09
N HIS A 213 9.56 4.40 19.87
CA HIS A 213 8.69 5.18 20.75
C HIS A 213 9.28 5.44 22.13
N PHE A 214 10.00 4.46 22.67
CA PHE A 214 10.44 4.44 24.08
C PHE A 214 11.96 4.29 24.27
N GLY A 215 12.71 4.17 23.17
CA GLY A 215 14.18 4.03 23.22
C GLY A 215 14.67 2.62 23.52
N MET A 216 13.78 1.67 23.84
CA MET A 216 14.13 0.30 24.17
C MET A 216 13.03 -0.67 23.80
N ALA A 217 13.37 -1.93 23.50
CA ALA A 217 12.40 -2.99 23.28
C ALA A 217 11.72 -3.39 24.61
N ASP A 218 10.44 -3.75 24.54
CA ASP A 218 9.67 -4.34 25.65
C ASP A 218 9.52 -5.85 25.39
N GLU A 219 10.47 -6.64 25.88
CA GLU A 219 10.47 -8.10 25.66
C GLU A 219 9.28 -8.80 26.32
N GLU A 220 8.70 -8.25 27.37
CA GLU A 220 7.49 -8.79 28.01
C GLU A 220 6.31 -8.72 27.03
N ILE A 221 6.10 -7.58 26.38
CA ILE A 221 5.07 -7.41 25.34
C ILE A 221 5.36 -8.30 24.13
N VAL A 222 6.62 -8.37 23.70
CA VAL A 222 7.04 -9.24 22.59
C VAL A 222 6.62 -10.70 22.87
N ASP A 223 6.89 -11.19 24.09
CA ASP A 223 6.53 -12.56 24.47
C ASP A 223 5.02 -12.76 24.62
N GLN A 224 4.31 -11.78 25.20
CA GLN A 224 2.84 -11.83 25.28
C GLN A 224 2.20 -11.91 23.89
N VAL A 225 2.64 -11.08 22.95
CA VAL A 225 2.15 -11.10 21.57
C VAL A 225 2.48 -12.41 20.88
N ARG A 226 3.70 -12.91 21.01
CA ARG A 226 4.10 -14.21 20.45
C ARG A 226 3.19 -15.34 20.96
N ASN A 227 3.02 -15.41 22.27
CA ASN A 227 2.22 -16.46 22.90
C ASN A 227 0.74 -16.38 22.48
N THR A 228 0.18 -15.18 22.41
CA THR A 228 -1.21 -14.95 21.97
C THR A 228 -1.42 -15.40 20.53
N LEU A 229 -0.52 -15.05 19.61
CA LEU A 229 -0.64 -15.40 18.19
C LEU A 229 -0.39 -16.89 17.93
N LEU A 230 0.47 -17.55 18.72
CA LEU A 230 0.77 -18.98 18.55
C LEU A 230 -0.09 -19.91 19.42
N LYS A 231 -1.03 -19.37 20.19
CA LYS A 231 -1.89 -20.13 21.12
C LYS A 231 -2.67 -21.28 20.42
N CYS A 232 -3.13 -21.05 19.19
CA CYS A 232 -3.83 -22.08 18.43
C CYS A 232 -2.97 -23.33 18.13
N LEU A 233 -1.64 -23.20 18.09
CA LEU A 233 -0.72 -24.31 17.83
C LEU A 233 -0.50 -25.18 19.07
N ILE A 234 -0.74 -24.64 20.27
CA ILE A 234 -0.60 -25.36 21.55
C ILE A 234 -1.87 -26.11 21.88
N SER A 235 -3.02 -25.62 21.39
CA SER A 235 -4.34 -26.17 21.68
C SER A 235 -4.81 -27.24 20.71
N ALA A 236 -4.03 -27.54 19.64
CA ALA A 236 -4.31 -28.65 18.75
C ALA A 236 -4.05 -29.95 19.53
N PRO A 237 -5.04 -30.86 19.67
CA PRO A 237 -4.76 -32.18 20.21
C PRO A 237 -3.75 -32.86 19.28
N ASP A 238 -2.74 -33.52 19.87
CA ASP A 238 -1.73 -34.29 19.16
C ASP A 238 -2.43 -35.14 18.09
N GLY A 239 -2.21 -34.78 16.84
CA GLY A 239 -2.83 -35.43 15.70
C GLY A 239 -2.42 -36.89 15.68
N GLU A 240 -3.41 -37.77 15.55
CA GLU A 240 -3.25 -39.20 15.32
C GLU A 240 -2.09 -39.48 14.35
N ASP A 241 -1.20 -40.29 14.85
CA ASP A 241 -0.05 -40.89 14.15
C ASP A 241 -0.57 -41.64 12.90
N ILE A 242 -0.60 -40.98 11.75
CA ILE A 242 -0.80 -41.71 10.48
C ILE A 242 0.53 -42.41 10.14
N ARG A 243 0.87 -43.42 10.97
CA ARG A 243 1.75 -44.49 10.60
C ARG A 243 0.89 -45.67 10.22
N SER A 244 1.22 -46.20 9.06
CA SER A 244 0.83 -47.49 8.47
C SER A 244 -0.53 -47.52 7.74
N THR A 245 -0.40 -47.51 6.43
CA THR A 245 -0.73 -48.70 5.62
C THR A 245 -0.01 -48.61 4.29
N ALA A 246 0.85 -49.62 4.15
CA ALA A 246 1.41 -50.32 2.97
C ALA A 246 1.42 -49.61 1.61
#